data_57b45f9381b7d1daed7aa142e02eb594
#
_entry.id   57b45f9381b7d1daed7aa142e02eb594
#
_cell.length_a   1.000
_cell.length_b   1.000
_cell.length_c   1.000
_cell.angle_alpha   90.00
_cell.angle_beta   90.00
_cell.angle_gamma   90.00
#
_symmetry.space_group_name_H-M   'P 1'
#
loop_
_entity.id
_entity.type
_entity.pdbx_description
1 polymer ?
#
loop_
_entity_poly.entity_id
_entity_poly.type
_entity_poly.pdbx_seq_one_letter_code
_entity_poly.pdbx_strand_id
1 'polypeptide(L)'
;MAQPLSLAVLLSGSGSTLQNLMDRIDDHSLNARVACVIGSRADAYGLERARSRGIPAVFVARKEYSDTPSFSHAVWSEIRKHNVDLVV
;
A
#
# COMPACT_ATOMS: atom_id res chain seq x y z
N MET A 1 -3.21 -22.87 12.32
CA MET A 1 -3.60 -21.45 12.46
C MET A 1 -3.51 -20.76 11.10
N ALA A 2 -4.50 -19.95 10.78
CA ALA A 2 -4.47 -19.21 9.53
C ALA A 2 -3.40 -18.12 9.59
N GLN A 3 -2.64 -17.97 8.52
CA GLN A 3 -1.69 -16.88 8.41
C GLN A 3 -2.43 -15.58 8.08
N PRO A 4 -1.94 -14.43 8.53
CA PRO A 4 -2.54 -13.16 8.16
C PRO A 4 -2.51 -12.94 6.65
N LEU A 5 -3.54 -12.32 6.10
CA LEU A 5 -3.53 -11.88 4.72
C LEU A 5 -2.48 -10.79 4.52
N SER A 6 -1.71 -10.90 3.46
CA SER A 6 -0.74 -9.87 3.09
C SER A 6 -1.40 -8.89 2.14
N LEU A 7 -1.42 -7.62 2.52
CA LEU A 7 -2.09 -6.57 1.76
C LEU A 7 -1.10 -5.62 1.11
N ALA A 8 -1.40 -5.22 -0.12
CA ALA A 8 -0.78 -4.06 -0.74
C ALA A 8 -1.83 -2.96 -0.79
N VAL A 9 -1.50 -1.78 -0.28
CA VAL A 9 -2.43 -0.66 -0.20
C VAL A 9 -2.01 0.41 -1.18
N LEU A 10 -2.92 0.79 -2.08
CA LEU A 10 -2.71 1.87 -3.04
C LEU A 10 -3.38 3.13 -2.52
N LEU A 11 -2.67 4.25 -2.56
CA LEU A 11 -3.21 5.50 -2.08
C LEU A 11 -2.73 6.69 -2.91
N SER A 12 -3.50 7.77 -2.89
CA SER A 12 -3.14 9.00 -3.59
C SER A 12 -3.26 10.24 -2.70
N GLY A 13 -3.63 10.07 -1.44
CA GLY A 13 -3.89 11.19 -0.54
C GLY A 13 -3.44 10.91 0.89
N SER A 14 -4.30 11.24 1.85
CA SER A 14 -3.96 11.22 3.27
C SER A 14 -3.72 9.83 3.86
N GLY A 15 -4.21 8.78 3.18
CA GLY A 15 -4.07 7.43 3.70
C GLY A 15 -5.07 7.06 4.77
N SER A 16 -6.27 7.64 4.72
CA SER A 16 -7.32 7.31 5.69
C SER A 16 -7.67 5.84 5.68
N THR A 17 -7.78 5.23 4.49
CA THR A 17 -8.04 3.80 4.36
C THR A 17 -6.92 2.99 4.98
N LEU A 18 -5.68 3.38 4.72
CA LEU A 18 -4.52 2.72 5.32
C LEU A 18 -4.57 2.80 6.85
N GLN A 19 -4.88 3.99 7.38
CA GLN A 19 -4.98 4.16 8.83
C GLN A 19 -6.07 3.27 9.42
N ASN A 20 -7.23 3.20 8.77
CA ASN A 20 -8.31 2.34 9.23
C ASN A 20 -7.89 0.86 9.23
N LEU A 21 -7.20 0.42 8.20
CA LEU A 21 -6.71 -0.96 8.14
C LEU A 21 -5.71 -1.22 9.27
N MET A 22 -4.78 -0.31 9.50
CA MET A 22 -3.78 -0.47 10.56
C MET A 22 -4.44 -0.50 11.93
N ASP A 23 -5.45 0.34 12.17
CA ASP A 23 -6.17 0.35 13.43
C ASP A 23 -6.88 -0.98 13.69
N ARG A 24 -7.49 -1.56 12.65
CA ARG A 24 -8.17 -2.84 12.78
C ARG A 24 -7.21 -4.01 12.96
N ILE A 25 -6.04 -3.91 12.37
CA ILE A 25 -4.98 -4.89 12.59
C ILE A 25 -4.49 -4.79 14.04
N ASP A 26 -4.28 -3.57 14.52
CA ASP A 26 -3.79 -3.33 15.89
C ASP A 26 -4.77 -3.83 16.95
N ASP A 27 -6.08 -3.69 16.72
CA ASP A 27 -7.09 -4.13 17.68
C ASP A 27 -7.51 -5.59 17.48
N HIS A 28 -6.85 -6.30 16.54
CA HIS A 28 -7.08 -7.70 16.24
C HIS A 28 -8.45 -8.01 15.61
N SER A 29 -9.15 -7.00 15.12
CA SER A 29 -10.42 -7.22 14.41
C SER A 29 -10.20 -7.66 12.96
N LEU A 30 -8.99 -7.51 12.44
CA LEU A 30 -8.63 -7.94 11.09
C LEU A 30 -7.32 -8.72 11.14
N ASN A 31 -7.37 -9.98 10.71
CA ASN A 31 -6.17 -10.83 10.65
C ASN A 31 -5.44 -10.61 9.34
N ALA A 32 -4.70 -9.52 9.27
CA ALA A 32 -3.98 -9.13 8.07
C ALA A 32 -2.72 -8.35 8.44
N ARG A 33 -1.81 -8.21 7.48
CA ARG A 33 -0.65 -7.34 7.59
C ARG A 33 -0.53 -6.52 6.33
N VAL A 34 -0.02 -5.31 6.44
CA VAL A 34 0.26 -4.48 5.27
C VAL A 34 1.69 -4.78 4.83
N ALA A 35 1.81 -5.43 3.68
CA ALA A 35 3.11 -5.83 3.14
C ALA A 35 3.82 -4.67 2.46
N CYS A 36 3.06 -3.81 1.79
CA CYS A 36 3.62 -2.61 1.16
C CYS A 36 2.52 -1.58 0.93
N VAL A 37 2.95 -0.33 0.75
CA VAL A 37 2.05 0.78 0.43
C VAL A 37 2.63 1.48 -0.79
N ILE A 38 1.79 1.75 -1.78
CA ILE A 38 2.19 2.42 -3.01
C ILE A 38 1.38 3.69 -3.15
N GLY A 39 2.07 4.82 -3.17
CA GLY A 39 1.44 6.12 -3.37
C GLY A 39 1.67 6.61 -4.77
N SER A 40 0.65 7.22 -5.38
CA SER A 40 0.72 7.77 -6.73
C SER A 40 1.15 9.24 -6.75
N ARG A 41 1.32 9.85 -5.57
CA ARG A 41 1.77 11.23 -5.40
C ARG A 41 2.85 11.28 -4.33
N ALA A 42 3.89 12.09 -4.58
CA ALA A 42 5.02 12.21 -3.65
C ALA A 42 4.59 12.81 -2.31
N ASP A 43 3.58 13.68 -2.31
CA ASP A 43 3.08 14.36 -1.12
C ASP A 43 1.97 13.59 -0.40
N ALA A 44 1.74 12.34 -0.78
CA ALA A 44 0.71 11.53 -0.14
C ALA A 44 1.09 11.24 1.31
N TYR A 45 0.33 11.77 2.24
CA TYR A 45 0.61 11.61 3.68
C TYR A 45 0.56 10.16 4.13
N GLY A 46 -0.22 9.33 3.41
CA GLY A 46 -0.27 7.90 3.69
C GLY A 46 1.07 7.21 3.60
N LEU A 47 1.99 7.70 2.75
CA LEU A 47 3.35 7.15 2.68
C LEU A 47 4.10 7.39 4.00
N GLU A 48 3.94 8.56 4.60
CA GLU A 48 4.54 8.85 5.90
C GLU A 48 3.96 7.99 7.00
N ARG A 49 2.65 7.74 6.96
CA ARG A 49 2.00 6.85 7.92
C ARG A 49 2.60 5.46 7.85
N ALA A 50 2.82 4.95 6.64
CA ALA A 50 3.43 3.64 6.44
C ALA A 50 4.87 3.61 6.94
N ARG A 51 5.65 4.62 6.59
CA ARG A 51 7.06 4.69 7.00
C ARG A 51 7.21 4.74 8.51
N SER A 52 6.34 5.47 9.19
CA SER A 52 6.39 5.57 10.64
C SER A 52 6.12 4.24 11.33
N ARG A 53 5.50 3.29 10.64
CA ARG A 53 5.22 1.95 11.14
C ARG A 53 6.20 0.90 10.61
N GLY A 54 7.24 1.32 9.90
CA GLY A 54 8.21 0.39 9.33
C GLY A 54 7.68 -0.41 8.15
N ILE A 55 6.59 0.03 7.53
CA ILE A 55 5.99 -0.63 6.37
C ILE A 55 6.67 -0.11 5.11
N PRO A 56 7.10 -0.99 4.17
CA PRO A 56 7.66 -0.54 2.90
C PRO A 56 6.69 0.38 2.16
N ALA A 57 7.14 1.59 1.83
CA ALA A 57 6.33 2.58 1.15
C ALA A 57 7.07 3.05 -0.10
N VAL A 58 6.39 2.97 -1.23
CA VAL A 58 6.97 3.26 -2.54
C VAL A 58 6.14 4.33 -3.22
N PHE A 59 6.82 5.27 -3.85
CA PHE A 59 6.19 6.30 -4.67
C PHE A 59 6.30 5.90 -6.14
N VAL A 60 5.15 5.75 -6.81
CA VAL A 60 5.08 5.53 -8.26
C VAL A 60 4.32 6.72 -8.84
N ALA A 61 5.03 7.63 -9.49
CA ALA A 61 4.46 8.90 -9.95
C ALA A 61 3.51 8.68 -11.12
N ARG A 62 2.21 8.85 -10.88
CA ARG A 62 1.19 8.68 -11.91
C ARG A 62 1.45 9.57 -13.14
N LYS A 63 1.86 10.81 -12.89
CA LYS A 63 2.08 11.80 -13.96
C LYS A 63 3.29 11.53 -14.82
N GLU A 64 4.19 10.63 -14.41
CA GLU A 64 5.37 10.28 -15.21
C GLU A 64 5.08 9.23 -16.27
N TYR A 65 3.86 8.69 -16.28
CA TYR A 65 3.46 7.66 -17.23
C TYR A 65 2.45 8.24 -18.22
N SER A 66 2.66 7.99 -19.49
CA SER A 66 1.83 8.58 -20.55
C SER A 66 0.46 7.92 -20.64
N ASP A 67 0.31 6.72 -20.11
CA ASP A 67 -0.96 5.99 -20.16
C ASP A 67 -1.16 5.15 -18.91
N THR A 68 -2.41 4.73 -18.71
CA THR A 68 -2.79 3.91 -17.57
C THR A 68 -2.13 2.52 -17.58
N PRO A 69 -2.03 1.80 -18.71
CA PRO A 69 -1.35 0.50 -18.71
C PRO A 69 0.11 0.57 -18.23
N SER A 70 0.87 1.58 -18.66
CA SER A 70 2.26 1.74 -18.22
C SER A 70 2.35 1.99 -16.71
N PHE A 71 1.48 2.85 -16.20
CA PHE A 71 1.43 3.13 -14.77
C PHE A 71 1.06 1.86 -13.99
N SER A 72 0.04 1.14 -14.43
CA SER A 72 -0.41 -0.09 -13.78
C SER A 72 0.69 -1.14 -13.77
N HIS A 73 1.44 -1.27 -14.86
CA HIS A 73 2.56 -2.20 -14.94
C HIS A 73 3.63 -1.86 -13.89
N ALA A 74 3.94 -0.58 -13.71
CA ALA A 74 4.91 -0.15 -12.70
C ALA A 74 4.43 -0.49 -11.29
N VAL A 75 3.14 -0.25 -11.01
CA VAL A 75 2.54 -0.57 -9.72
C VAL A 75 2.61 -2.08 -9.46
N TRP A 76 2.22 -2.90 -10.43
CA TRP A 76 2.25 -4.34 -10.28
C TRP A 76 3.67 -4.88 -10.11
N SER A 77 4.65 -4.26 -10.77
CA SER A 77 6.06 -4.63 -10.59
C SER A 77 6.50 -4.45 -9.15
N GLU A 78 6.05 -3.38 -8.50
CA GLU A 78 6.34 -3.16 -7.08
C GLU A 78 5.63 -4.18 -6.19
N ILE A 79 4.36 -4.46 -6.48
CA ILE A 79 3.57 -5.43 -5.71
C ILE A 79 4.22 -6.82 -5.76
N ARG A 80 4.74 -7.22 -6.91
CA ARG A 80 5.34 -8.54 -7.10
C ARG A 80 6.60 -8.75 -6.28
N LYS A 81 7.24 -7.69 -5.81
CA LYS A 81 8.42 -7.79 -4.94
C LYS A 81 8.05 -8.26 -3.53
N HIS A 82 6.78 -8.28 -3.21
CA HIS A 82 6.25 -8.69 -1.92
C HIS A 82 5.26 -9.83 -2.11
N ASN A 83 5.13 -10.69 -1.11
CA ASN A 83 4.15 -11.77 -1.14
C ASN A 83 2.78 -11.22 -0.75
N VAL A 84 2.04 -10.71 -1.73
CA VAL A 84 0.77 -10.04 -1.49
C VAL A 84 -0.39 -10.95 -1.88
N ASP A 85 -1.36 -11.09 -0.98
CA ASP A 85 -2.56 -11.88 -1.22
C ASP A 85 -3.70 -11.04 -1.81
N LEU A 86 -3.77 -9.75 -1.44
CA LEU A 86 -4.87 -8.89 -1.83
C LEU A 86 -4.39 -7.44 -1.98
N VAL A 87 -4.90 -6.76 -3.01
CA VAL A 87 -4.65 -5.34 -3.24
C VAL A 87 -5.89 -4.54 -2.84
N VAL A 88 -5.67 -3.49 -2.07
CA VAL A 88 -6.75 -2.65 -1.55
C VAL A 88 -6.68 -1.24 -2.13
#